data_a52c19a40e076bc8f627e0c81e66f805
#
_entry.id   a52c19a40e076bc8f627e0c81e66f805
#
_cell.length_a   1.000
_cell.length_b   1.000
_cell.length_c   1.000
_cell.angle_alpha   90.00
_cell.angle_beta   90.00
_cell.angle_gamma   90.00
#
_symmetry.space_group_name_H-M   'P 1'
#
loop_
_entity.id
_entity.type
_entity.pdbx_description
1 polymer ?
#
loop_
_entity_poly.entity_id
_entity_poly.type
_entity_poly.pdbx_seq_one_letter_code
_entity_poly.pdbx_strand_id
1 'polypeptide(L)'
;WAVAEHTDYGLLTILAQDDCGGLQVKMPGTATSGGVSSAIDRDDIWLDVPAEPDVFVVNIGDMLDRLTLGRYRSTAHRVKNSSGRERMSYPFFIDPSWDAVVAPLPLDGTPPSDDASRRWDGTSVQAWTGTYGDYLTAKVSKVFPALFDALK
;
A
#
# COMPACT_ATOMS: atom_id res chain seq x y z
N TRP A 1 -3.77 0.06 -17.47
CA TRP A 1 -3.84 -0.26 -16.04
C TRP A 1 -5.30 -0.30 -15.59
N ALA A 2 -5.69 -1.35 -14.87
CA ALA A 2 -6.98 -1.40 -14.20
C ALA A 2 -6.94 -0.61 -12.88
N VAL A 3 -5.81 -0.73 -12.14
CA VAL A 3 -5.53 0.05 -10.94
C VAL A 3 -4.07 0.48 -10.98
N ALA A 4 -3.81 1.78 -10.84
CA ALA A 4 -2.46 2.34 -10.80
C ALA A 4 -1.74 1.98 -9.49
N GLU A 5 -0.44 2.25 -9.42
CA GLU A 5 0.35 2.06 -8.20
C GLU A 5 -0.24 2.84 -7.02
N HIS A 6 -0.47 2.15 -5.90
CA HIS A 6 -0.98 2.72 -4.65
C HIS A 6 -0.69 1.79 -3.46
N THR A 7 -0.92 2.29 -2.26
CA THR A 7 -1.08 1.49 -1.03
C THR A 7 -2.50 1.60 -0.55
N ASP A 8 -3.00 0.59 0.16
CA ASP A 8 -4.29 0.66 0.83
C ASP A 8 -4.22 1.51 2.09
N TYR A 9 -5.30 2.22 2.40
CA TYR A 9 -5.29 3.25 3.43
C TYR A 9 -5.57 2.73 4.84
N GLY A 10 -6.30 1.62 4.95
CA GLY A 10 -6.77 1.04 6.21
C GLY A 10 -5.73 0.19 6.95
N LEU A 11 -6.22 -0.79 7.70
CA LEU A 11 -5.38 -1.74 8.44
C LEU A 11 -4.95 -2.91 7.56
N LEU A 12 -5.92 -3.61 6.99
CA LEU A 12 -5.72 -4.78 6.14
C LEU A 12 -6.71 -4.79 4.99
N THR A 13 -6.30 -5.38 3.88
CA THR A 13 -7.19 -5.72 2.77
C THR A 13 -7.19 -7.23 2.56
N ILE A 14 -8.36 -7.81 2.44
CA ILE A 14 -8.56 -9.21 2.05
C ILE A 14 -9.15 -9.21 0.65
N LEU A 15 -8.40 -9.73 -0.32
CA LEU A 15 -8.75 -9.69 -1.73
C LEU A 15 -9.06 -11.09 -2.25
N ALA A 16 -10.28 -11.27 -2.77
CA ALA A 16 -10.61 -12.37 -3.67
C ALA A 16 -10.41 -11.92 -5.11
N GLN A 17 -9.90 -12.78 -5.98
CA GLN A 17 -9.73 -12.48 -7.40
C GLN A 17 -10.06 -13.71 -8.25
N ASP A 18 -10.45 -13.46 -9.50
CA ASP A 18 -10.61 -14.52 -10.50
C ASP A 18 -9.26 -15.02 -11.02
N ASP A 19 -9.29 -15.95 -11.97
CA ASP A 19 -8.11 -16.57 -12.56
C ASP A 19 -7.39 -15.73 -13.64
N CYS A 20 -7.79 -14.47 -13.83
CA CYS A 20 -7.16 -13.58 -14.81
C CYS A 20 -5.77 -13.09 -14.39
N GLY A 21 -5.47 -13.06 -13.10
CA GLY A 21 -4.21 -12.54 -12.58
C GLY A 21 -4.06 -11.03 -12.73
N GLY A 22 -2.82 -10.57 -12.93
CA GLY A 22 -2.50 -9.17 -13.19
C GLY A 22 -2.31 -8.28 -11.95
N LEU A 23 -2.49 -8.81 -10.73
CA LEU A 23 -2.07 -8.14 -9.50
C LEU A 23 -0.55 -8.22 -9.40
N GLN A 24 0.09 -7.09 -9.15
CA GLN A 24 1.53 -6.99 -8.92
C GLN A 24 1.82 -6.27 -7.61
N VAL A 25 2.80 -6.75 -6.87
CA VAL A 25 3.32 -6.11 -5.65
C VAL A 25 4.73 -5.59 -5.87
N LYS A 26 5.02 -4.45 -5.26
CA LYS A 26 6.33 -3.80 -5.35
C LYS A 26 7.24 -4.30 -4.23
N MET A 27 8.35 -4.88 -4.59
CA MET A 27 9.36 -5.36 -3.65
C MET A 27 10.61 -4.50 -3.73
N PRO A 28 11.22 -4.16 -2.58
CA PRO A 28 12.51 -3.50 -2.58
C PRO A 28 13.55 -4.36 -3.32
N GLY A 29 14.28 -3.76 -4.23
CA GLY A 29 15.41 -4.45 -4.87
C GLY A 29 16.40 -4.94 -3.80
N THR A 30 16.69 -6.25 -3.76
CA THR A 30 17.72 -6.82 -2.88
C THR A 30 19.10 -6.64 -3.50
N ALA A 31 20.09 -6.21 -2.70
CA ALA A 31 21.47 -6.33 -3.14
C ALA A 31 21.82 -7.81 -3.27
N THR A 32 22.17 -8.24 -4.47
CA THR A 32 22.85 -9.53 -4.63
C THR A 32 24.16 -9.46 -3.87
N SER A 33 24.36 -10.41 -2.95
CA SER A 33 25.58 -10.57 -2.17
C SER A 33 26.76 -10.85 -3.11
N GLY A 34 27.64 -9.87 -3.29
CA GLY A 34 28.86 -10.06 -4.06
C GLY A 34 29.38 -8.79 -4.70
N GLY A 35 29.92 -7.86 -3.92
CA GLY A 35 30.62 -6.70 -4.47
C GLY A 35 30.32 -5.41 -3.74
N VAL A 36 31.34 -4.65 -3.41
CA VAL A 36 31.27 -3.30 -2.86
C VAL A 36 30.48 -2.44 -3.84
N SER A 37 29.18 -2.21 -3.56
CA SER A 37 28.36 -1.31 -4.35
C SER A 37 27.91 -0.16 -3.47
N SER A 38 28.33 1.04 -3.87
CA SER A 38 27.78 2.32 -3.46
C SER A 38 26.26 2.30 -3.46
N ALA A 39 25.64 3.06 -2.56
CA ALA A 39 24.20 3.24 -2.39
C ALA A 39 23.53 3.91 -3.62
N ILE A 40 23.61 3.28 -4.80
CA ILE A 40 23.06 3.78 -6.04
C ILE A 40 22.01 2.77 -6.50
N ASP A 41 20.77 3.26 -6.57
CA ASP A 41 19.66 2.81 -7.39
C ASP A 41 19.42 1.29 -7.38
N ARG A 42 18.77 0.81 -6.33
CA ARG A 42 18.12 -0.49 -6.38
C ARG A 42 16.72 -0.27 -6.90
N ASP A 43 16.57 -0.45 -8.18
CA ASP A 43 15.24 -0.42 -8.79
C ASP A 43 14.32 -1.40 -8.05
N ASP A 44 13.21 -0.88 -7.54
CA ASP A 44 12.15 -1.73 -7.00
C ASP A 44 11.66 -2.67 -8.10
N ILE A 45 11.43 -3.92 -7.74
CA ILE A 45 10.92 -4.94 -8.66
C ILE A 45 9.44 -5.16 -8.45
N TRP A 46 8.72 -5.43 -9.54
CA TRP A 46 7.32 -5.81 -9.50
C TRP A 46 7.19 -7.33 -9.64
N LEU A 47 6.55 -7.95 -8.65
CA LEU A 47 6.27 -9.38 -8.65
C LEU A 47 4.79 -9.60 -8.95
N ASP A 48 4.51 -10.53 -9.87
CA ASP A 48 3.15 -10.99 -10.11
C ASP A 48 2.66 -11.84 -8.92
N VAL A 49 1.46 -11.54 -8.45
CA VAL A 49 0.77 -12.35 -7.44
C VAL A 49 -0.07 -13.39 -8.17
N PRO A 50 0.22 -14.70 -8.00
CA PRO A 50 -0.55 -15.73 -8.65
C PRO A 50 -2.04 -15.66 -8.31
N ALA A 51 -2.89 -15.87 -9.31
CA ALA A 51 -4.31 -16.01 -9.12
C ALA A 51 -4.63 -17.51 -8.93
N GLU A 52 -4.79 -17.93 -7.69
CA GLU A 52 -5.08 -19.31 -7.32
C GLU A 52 -6.55 -19.43 -6.89
N PRO A 53 -7.28 -20.47 -7.32
CA PRO A 53 -8.63 -20.72 -6.84
C PRO A 53 -8.68 -20.89 -5.33
N ASP A 54 -9.73 -20.34 -4.70
CA ASP A 54 -9.99 -20.45 -3.26
C ASP A 54 -8.90 -19.87 -2.34
N VAL A 55 -8.03 -19.02 -2.89
CA VAL A 55 -6.98 -18.32 -2.16
C VAL A 55 -7.30 -16.84 -2.07
N PHE A 56 -7.20 -16.28 -0.86
CA PHE A 56 -7.27 -14.85 -0.62
C PHE A 56 -5.87 -14.25 -0.55
N VAL A 57 -5.69 -13.10 -1.18
CA VAL A 57 -4.51 -12.26 -0.97
C VAL A 57 -4.79 -11.32 0.19
N VAL A 58 -3.88 -11.27 1.16
CA VAL A 58 -3.99 -10.32 2.29
C VAL A 58 -2.81 -9.39 2.27
N ASN A 59 -3.08 -8.08 2.26
CA ASN A 59 -2.04 -7.07 2.32
C ASN A 59 -2.27 -6.06 3.46
N ILE A 60 -1.17 -5.48 3.89
CA ILE A 60 -1.11 -4.47 4.94
C ILE A 60 -1.43 -3.11 4.33
N GLY A 61 -2.29 -2.36 5.04
CA GLY A 61 -2.57 -0.96 4.71
C GLY A 61 -1.79 0.05 5.55
N ASP A 62 -1.90 1.31 5.19
CA ASP A 62 -1.13 2.41 5.77
C ASP A 62 -1.37 2.61 7.28
N MET A 63 -2.57 2.32 7.77
CA MET A 63 -2.84 2.45 9.22
C MET A 63 -2.19 1.36 10.05
N LEU A 64 -2.00 0.14 9.53
CA LEU A 64 -1.23 -0.89 10.23
C LEU A 64 0.28 -0.58 10.19
N ASP A 65 0.78 -0.05 9.08
CA ASP A 65 2.15 0.48 8.96
C ASP A 65 2.38 1.54 10.06
N ARG A 66 1.46 2.49 10.20
CA ARG A 66 1.51 3.53 11.23
C ARG A 66 1.47 2.98 12.65
N LEU A 67 0.51 2.09 12.94
CA LEU A 67 0.39 1.44 14.26
C LEU A 67 1.68 0.76 14.69
N THR A 68 2.41 0.18 13.75
CA THR A 68 3.60 -0.62 14.01
C THR A 68 4.92 0.14 13.76
N LEU A 69 4.85 1.45 13.46
CA LEU A 69 6.00 2.28 13.13
C LEU A 69 6.85 1.66 12.01
N GLY A 70 6.22 1.15 10.97
CA GLY A 70 6.89 0.59 9.80
C GLY A 70 7.44 -0.83 9.96
N ARG A 71 7.22 -1.50 11.11
CA ARG A 71 7.62 -2.91 11.24
C ARG A 71 6.83 -3.82 10.32
N TYR A 72 5.56 -3.50 10.12
CA TYR A 72 4.69 -4.09 9.11
C TYR A 72 4.35 -3.00 8.10
N ARG A 73 5.12 -2.93 7.02
CA ARG A 73 5.03 -1.84 6.05
C ARG A 73 3.93 -2.11 5.02
N SER A 74 3.14 -1.09 4.72
CA SER A 74 2.21 -1.13 3.60
C SER A 74 2.99 -1.30 2.29
N THR A 75 2.52 -2.21 1.44
CA THR A 75 3.21 -2.56 0.20
C THR A 75 2.47 -1.96 -0.99
N ALA A 76 3.18 -1.16 -1.78
CA ALA A 76 2.64 -0.63 -3.01
C ALA A 76 2.30 -1.78 -3.97
N HIS A 77 1.14 -1.68 -4.59
CA HIS A 77 0.66 -2.67 -5.54
C HIS A 77 -0.13 -2.01 -6.68
N ARG A 78 -0.35 -2.75 -7.73
CA ARG A 78 -1.03 -2.28 -8.93
C ARG A 78 -1.69 -3.44 -9.66
N VAL A 79 -2.62 -3.15 -10.57
CA VAL A 79 -3.28 -4.18 -11.37
C VAL A 79 -3.17 -3.84 -12.85
N LYS A 80 -2.69 -4.79 -13.63
CA LYS A 80 -2.66 -4.71 -15.09
C LYS A 80 -3.44 -5.87 -15.68
N ASN A 81 -4.61 -5.58 -16.27
CA ASN A 81 -5.33 -6.60 -17.01
C ASN A 81 -4.71 -6.75 -18.41
N SER A 82 -3.93 -7.80 -18.61
CA SER A 82 -3.34 -8.18 -19.92
C SER A 82 -3.93 -9.48 -20.47
N SER A 83 -4.96 -10.02 -19.83
CA SER A 83 -5.57 -11.31 -20.19
C SER A 83 -6.38 -11.27 -21.49
N GLY A 84 -6.81 -10.08 -21.94
CA GLY A 84 -7.72 -9.91 -23.08
C GLY A 84 -9.18 -10.27 -22.78
N ARG A 85 -9.52 -10.56 -21.53
CA ARG A 85 -10.88 -10.86 -21.04
C ARG A 85 -11.22 -10.01 -19.81
N GLU A 86 -12.48 -9.99 -19.42
CA GLU A 86 -12.91 -9.34 -18.19
C GLU A 86 -12.19 -9.94 -16.99
N ARG A 87 -11.83 -9.08 -16.03
CA ARG A 87 -11.21 -9.45 -14.76
C ARG A 87 -12.07 -8.97 -13.62
N MET A 88 -12.30 -9.83 -12.65
CA MET A 88 -13.06 -9.50 -11.46
C MET A 88 -12.25 -9.72 -10.19
N SER A 89 -12.34 -8.76 -9.25
CA SER A 89 -11.75 -8.90 -7.93
C SER A 89 -12.60 -8.17 -6.90
N TYR A 90 -12.59 -8.68 -5.67
CA TYR A 90 -13.43 -8.23 -4.57
C TYR A 90 -12.54 -7.91 -3.37
N PRO A 91 -12.09 -6.65 -3.21
CA PRO A 91 -11.36 -6.22 -2.03
C PRO A 91 -12.34 -6.01 -0.86
N PHE A 92 -11.99 -6.54 0.30
CA PHE A 92 -12.64 -6.25 1.57
C PHE A 92 -11.65 -5.49 2.46
N PHE A 93 -11.99 -4.24 2.78
CA PHE A 93 -11.13 -3.36 3.57
C PHE A 93 -11.50 -3.44 5.06
N ILE A 94 -10.48 -3.58 5.90
CA ILE A 94 -10.60 -3.49 7.36
C ILE A 94 -10.00 -2.16 7.77
N ASP A 95 -10.88 -1.21 8.04
CA ASP A 95 -10.53 0.19 8.29
C ASP A 95 -10.80 0.58 9.76
N PRO A 96 -10.05 1.56 10.30
CA PRO A 96 -10.44 2.21 11.56
C PRO A 96 -11.78 2.95 11.42
N SER A 97 -12.40 3.28 12.54
CA SER A 97 -13.53 4.20 12.55
C SER A 97 -13.10 5.58 12.03
N TRP A 98 -14.02 6.30 11.43
CA TRP A 98 -13.76 7.59 10.77
C TRP A 98 -13.05 8.61 11.67
N ASP A 99 -13.47 8.70 12.93
CA ASP A 99 -12.96 9.59 13.96
C ASP A 99 -11.82 9.00 14.82
N ALA A 100 -11.37 7.79 14.48
CA ALA A 100 -10.27 7.16 15.21
C ALA A 100 -8.95 7.87 14.97
N VAL A 101 -8.24 8.18 16.05
CA VAL A 101 -6.84 8.62 16.00
C VAL A 101 -5.95 7.40 16.09
N VAL A 102 -5.29 7.05 14.98
CA VAL A 102 -4.41 5.90 14.92
C VAL A 102 -3.04 6.27 15.45
N ALA A 103 -2.80 5.96 16.72
CA ALA A 103 -1.52 6.19 17.39
C ALA A 103 -0.62 4.95 17.33
N PRO A 104 0.72 5.11 17.25
CA PRO A 104 1.64 3.98 17.30
C PRO A 104 1.49 3.16 18.57
N LEU A 105 1.60 1.84 18.43
CA LEU A 105 1.62 0.92 19.56
C LEU A 105 2.99 0.96 20.28
N PRO A 106 3.01 0.77 21.60
CA PRO A 106 4.25 0.68 22.37
C PRO A 106 4.94 -0.68 22.12
N LEU A 107 5.59 -0.81 20.97
CA LEU A 107 6.32 -2.01 20.60
C LEU A 107 7.80 -1.92 20.98
N ASP A 108 8.37 -3.01 21.47
CA ASP A 108 9.76 -3.07 21.88
C ASP A 108 10.73 -2.90 20.69
N GLY A 109 11.92 -2.37 21.00
CA GLY A 109 13.01 -2.17 20.04
C GLY A 109 12.88 -0.92 19.17
N THR A 110 13.94 -0.59 18.45
CA THR A 110 13.98 0.57 17.56
C THR A 110 13.15 0.32 16.29
N PRO A 111 12.21 1.23 15.95
CA PRO A 111 11.48 1.10 14.69
C PRO A 111 12.42 1.30 13.49
N PRO A 112 12.10 0.72 12.32
CA PRO A 112 12.81 1.00 11.08
C PRO A 112 12.69 2.49 10.72
N SER A 113 13.70 3.00 10.00
CA SER A 113 13.63 4.38 9.49
C SER A 113 12.52 4.51 8.47
N ASP A 114 11.74 5.61 8.57
CA ASP A 114 10.73 5.94 7.57
C ASP A 114 11.34 6.88 6.51
N ASP A 115 11.62 6.32 5.34
CA ASP A 115 12.05 7.07 4.18
C ASP A 115 10.85 7.37 3.28
N ALA A 116 10.30 8.58 3.38
CA ALA A 116 9.16 9.01 2.60
C ALA A 116 9.43 8.97 1.07
N SER A 117 10.67 9.16 0.64
CA SER A 117 11.02 9.12 -0.79
C SER A 117 10.81 7.74 -1.43
N ARG A 118 10.76 6.69 -0.60
CA ARG A 118 10.49 5.31 -1.01
C ARG A 118 9.01 4.93 -0.96
N ARG A 119 8.14 5.86 -0.60
CA ARG A 119 6.70 5.66 -0.64
C ARG A 119 6.15 6.13 -1.99
N TRP A 120 5.14 5.45 -2.50
CA TRP A 120 4.60 5.67 -3.83
C TRP A 120 4.14 7.11 -4.08
N ASP A 121 3.68 7.82 -3.04
CA ASP A 121 3.22 9.22 -3.10
C ASP A 121 4.15 10.21 -2.41
N GLY A 122 5.35 9.77 -2.00
CA GLY A 122 6.35 10.60 -1.32
C GLY A 122 5.93 11.07 0.08
N THR A 123 4.88 10.49 0.69
CA THR A 123 4.32 10.96 1.95
C THR A 123 4.59 9.96 3.07
N SER A 124 5.16 10.43 4.20
CA SER A 124 5.32 9.61 5.39
C SER A 124 3.98 9.30 6.06
N VAL A 125 3.66 8.03 6.20
CA VAL A 125 2.50 7.57 6.97
C VAL A 125 2.76 7.71 8.47
N GLN A 126 4.01 7.58 8.91
CA GLN A 126 4.37 7.65 10.32
C GLN A 126 4.29 9.09 10.87
N ALA A 127 4.57 10.09 10.04
CA ALA A 127 4.48 11.50 10.41
C ALA A 127 3.05 12.04 10.44
N TRP A 128 2.05 11.28 9.97
CA TRP A 128 0.66 11.75 9.96
C TRP A 128 0.13 12.06 11.37
N THR A 129 -0.64 13.11 11.49
CA THR A 129 -1.40 13.49 12.69
C THR A 129 -2.84 13.79 12.31
N GLY A 130 -3.81 13.36 13.11
CA GLY A 130 -5.22 13.54 12.84
C GLY A 130 -6.00 12.23 12.92
N THR A 131 -7.26 12.28 12.51
CA THR A 131 -8.14 11.11 12.47
C THR A 131 -7.90 10.28 11.20
N TYR A 132 -8.43 9.05 11.17
CA TYR A 132 -8.45 8.23 9.96
C TYR A 132 -9.25 8.91 8.84
N GLY A 133 -10.37 9.55 9.17
CA GLY A 133 -11.17 10.30 8.20
C GLY A 133 -10.40 11.45 7.56
N ASP A 134 -9.60 12.19 8.32
CA ASP A 134 -8.73 13.25 7.78
C ASP A 134 -7.68 12.65 6.83
N TYR A 135 -7.09 11.52 7.22
CA TYR A 135 -6.13 10.80 6.39
C TYR A 135 -6.74 10.34 5.07
N LEU A 136 -7.88 9.64 5.14
CA LEU A 136 -8.59 9.14 3.97
C LEU A 136 -8.99 10.29 3.04
N THR A 137 -9.53 11.37 3.59
CA THR A 137 -9.91 12.56 2.83
C THR A 137 -8.71 13.16 2.11
N ALA A 138 -7.57 13.30 2.79
CA ALA A 138 -6.34 13.82 2.20
C ALA A 138 -5.81 12.93 1.06
N LYS A 139 -5.92 11.61 1.19
CA LYS A 139 -5.50 10.66 0.14
C LYS A 139 -6.45 10.67 -1.06
N VAL A 140 -7.76 10.60 -0.81
CA VAL A 140 -8.78 10.59 -1.87
C VAL A 140 -8.80 11.90 -2.66
N SER A 141 -8.56 13.04 -1.99
CA SER A 141 -8.48 14.34 -2.68
C SER A 141 -7.32 14.43 -3.67
N LYS A 142 -6.22 13.72 -3.44
CA LYS A 142 -5.11 13.64 -4.40
C LYS A 142 -5.47 12.81 -5.64
N VAL A 143 -6.25 11.75 -5.45
CA VAL A 143 -6.65 10.84 -6.54
C VAL A 143 -7.81 11.41 -7.35
N PHE A 144 -8.76 12.09 -6.68
CA PHE A 144 -9.96 12.65 -7.28
C PHE A 144 -10.12 14.14 -6.96
N PRO A 145 -9.22 15.01 -7.42
CA PRO A 145 -9.26 16.44 -7.09
C PRO A 145 -10.56 17.11 -7.52
N ALA A 146 -11.09 16.77 -8.68
CA ALA A 146 -12.33 17.34 -9.20
C ALA A 146 -13.56 17.05 -8.30
N LEU A 147 -13.59 15.92 -7.62
CA LEU A 147 -14.65 15.58 -6.68
C LEU A 147 -14.65 16.55 -5.48
N PHE A 148 -13.47 16.89 -4.98
CA PHE A 148 -13.31 17.79 -3.83
C PHE A 148 -13.53 19.26 -4.19
N ASP A 149 -13.22 19.68 -5.40
CA ASP A 149 -13.48 21.04 -5.87
C ASP A 149 -14.98 21.30 -6.07
N ALA A 150 -15.74 20.25 -6.39
CA ALA A 150 -17.20 20.34 -6.50
C ALA A 150 -17.93 20.40 -5.15
N LEU A 151 -17.25 20.07 -4.02
CA LEU A 151 -17.81 20.07 -2.68
C LEU A 151 -17.47 21.34 -1.86
N LYS A 152 -16.70 22.26 -2.43
CA LYS A 152 -16.38 23.57 -1.87
C LYS A 152 -17.40 24.62 -2.31
#